data_8ee604e4c35960b51a5eeedf58d9f49a
#
_entry.id   8ee604e4c35960b51a5eeedf58d9f49a
#
_cell.length_a   1.000
_cell.length_b   1.000
_cell.length_c   1.000
_cell.angle_alpha   90.00
_cell.angle_beta   90.00
_cell.angle_gamma   90.00
#
_symmetry.space_group_name_H-M   'P 1'
#
loop_
_entity.id
_entity.type
_entity.pdbx_description
1 polymer ?
#
loop_
_entity_poly.entity_id
_entity_poly.type
_entity_poly.pdbx_seq_one_letter_code
_entity_poly.pdbx_strand_id
1 'polypeptide(L)'
;MSTAVAKAPSAVIVLAAGAGTRMKSETPKVMHPIGGRSMVEHAIAAAQDLHPQRLAVVVRHQRDKVAAHVTAFDPSVTIVDQDDVPGTGRAVEVGLLGLDESATVEGTVVVTYGDVPLLRSETLKELIAVHELDGNAVTVLTTNIADPGAYGRIIRNATGEVTAIVEAKDATDEQLAITEINSGIYAFDAAVLRDSLKQVTTDNSQGEKYITDVLEIARNAGHRTSALAIEDRWEVEGANDRVQLAQLGRKLNDRLLEMHMRNGVTIVDPATTWVDVTVTIENDVTVLPGVQLQGTTSIATGSTVGPDSTLKNITIGAGVIIERTHGSESVIDDGATVGPFAYLRPGTHLHEDGKIGTFVETKNAEIGKGSKVPHLSYAGDVTIGENSNIGAASIFVNYDGVNKHRSTVGNNVRMGSDNMYVAPVTIGDGAYSGAGTVIRQDVPAGALAINEAPQRNIEGWVTKNRAGTEAAAAAEAATSEENK
;
A
#
# COMPACT_ATOMS: atom_id res chain seq x y z
N MET A 1 -7.87 -17.23 -31.81
CA MET A 1 -8.70 -18.20 -31.03
C MET A 1 -9.71 -17.37 -30.26
N SER A 2 -11.01 -17.66 -30.40
CA SER A 2 -12.06 -16.94 -29.66
C SER A 2 -11.85 -17.24 -28.18
N THR A 3 -11.49 -16.23 -27.38
CA THR A 3 -11.46 -16.33 -25.93
C THR A 3 -12.90 -16.49 -25.46
N ALA A 4 -13.32 -17.74 -25.19
CA ALA A 4 -14.56 -17.97 -24.46
C ALA A 4 -14.44 -17.19 -23.14
N VAL A 5 -15.33 -16.24 -22.93
CA VAL A 5 -15.39 -15.51 -21.66
C VAL A 5 -15.78 -16.53 -20.59
N ALA A 6 -14.88 -16.81 -19.66
CA ALA A 6 -15.15 -17.71 -18.54
C ALA A 6 -16.42 -17.22 -17.82
N LYS A 7 -17.34 -18.12 -17.54
CA LYS A 7 -18.54 -17.82 -16.77
C LYS A 7 -18.15 -17.48 -15.33
N ALA A 8 -18.82 -16.50 -14.74
CA ALA A 8 -18.61 -16.19 -13.33
C ALA A 8 -18.88 -17.43 -12.46
N PRO A 9 -18.01 -17.79 -11.52
CA PRO A 9 -18.22 -18.94 -10.65
C PRO A 9 -19.41 -18.71 -9.72
N SER A 10 -20.07 -19.78 -9.34
CA SER A 10 -21.20 -19.70 -8.39
C SER A 10 -20.72 -19.32 -6.99
N ALA A 11 -19.53 -19.77 -6.61
CA ALA A 11 -18.95 -19.41 -5.33
C ALA A 11 -17.42 -19.39 -5.37
N VAL A 12 -16.84 -18.56 -4.51
CA VAL A 12 -15.42 -18.63 -4.14
C VAL A 12 -15.31 -18.81 -2.62
N ILE A 13 -14.45 -19.71 -2.18
CA ILE A 13 -14.14 -19.97 -0.77
C ILE A 13 -12.66 -19.67 -0.55
N VAL A 14 -12.38 -18.67 0.29
CA VAL A 14 -11.01 -18.29 0.69
C VAL A 14 -10.70 -18.87 2.06
N LEU A 15 -9.70 -19.73 2.17
CA LEU A 15 -9.31 -20.36 3.42
C LEU A 15 -8.34 -19.46 4.20
N ALA A 16 -8.78 -19.01 5.39
CA ALA A 16 -8.01 -18.10 6.27
C ALA A 16 -7.96 -18.61 7.73
N ALA A 17 -8.15 -19.92 7.96
CA ALA A 17 -8.29 -20.52 9.29
C ALA A 17 -6.96 -20.90 9.97
N GLY A 18 -5.81 -20.77 9.28
CA GLY A 18 -4.51 -21.23 9.75
C GLY A 18 -3.93 -20.44 10.92
N ALA A 19 -3.27 -21.15 11.87
CA ALA A 19 -2.69 -20.55 13.08
C ALA A 19 -1.51 -19.61 12.83
N GLY A 20 -0.72 -19.83 11.78
CA GLY A 20 0.40 -18.98 11.42
C GLY A 20 1.51 -18.83 12.47
N THR A 21 1.77 -19.84 13.28
CA THR A 21 2.70 -19.81 14.42
C THR A 21 4.14 -19.43 14.04
N ARG A 22 4.58 -19.79 12.82
CA ARG A 22 5.91 -19.45 12.27
C ARG A 22 6.12 -17.95 12.03
N MET A 23 5.04 -17.16 11.94
CA MET A 23 5.12 -15.70 11.83
C MET A 23 5.65 -15.02 13.09
N LYS A 24 5.58 -15.69 14.25
CA LYS A 24 5.98 -15.15 15.56
C LYS A 24 5.41 -13.76 15.81
N SER A 25 4.09 -13.61 15.65
CA SER A 25 3.38 -12.33 15.68
C SER A 25 2.03 -12.47 16.39
N GLU A 26 1.62 -11.39 17.05
CA GLU A 26 0.24 -11.24 17.57
C GLU A 26 -0.75 -10.87 16.46
N THR A 27 -0.24 -10.41 15.30
CA THR A 27 -1.05 -10.18 14.11
C THR A 27 -1.30 -11.51 13.41
N PRO A 28 -2.56 -11.86 13.09
CA PRO A 28 -2.88 -13.05 12.31
C PRO A 28 -2.07 -13.14 11.02
N LYS A 29 -1.61 -14.34 10.65
CA LYS A 29 -0.78 -14.55 9.46
C LYS A 29 -1.31 -13.83 8.23
N VAL A 30 -2.59 -14.03 7.93
CA VAL A 30 -3.25 -13.51 6.72
C VAL A 30 -3.44 -11.98 6.72
N MET A 31 -3.25 -11.32 7.86
CA MET A 31 -3.38 -9.86 8.00
C MET A 31 -2.04 -9.12 7.81
N HIS A 32 -0.93 -9.81 7.60
CA HIS A 32 0.34 -9.14 7.31
C HIS A 32 0.29 -8.46 5.92
N PRO A 33 0.68 -7.16 5.84
CA PRO A 33 0.58 -6.41 4.60
C PRO A 33 1.77 -6.65 3.66
N ILE A 34 1.48 -6.62 2.36
CA ILE A 34 2.44 -6.43 1.27
C ILE A 34 1.80 -5.48 0.24
N GLY A 35 2.56 -4.55 -0.30
CA GLY A 35 2.06 -3.59 -1.31
C GLY A 35 0.79 -2.84 -0.89
N GLY A 36 0.67 -2.47 0.40
CA GLY A 36 -0.45 -1.69 0.92
C GLY A 36 -1.73 -2.45 1.28
N ARG A 37 -1.80 -3.77 1.00
CA ARG A 37 -2.92 -4.65 1.37
C ARG A 37 -2.45 -5.83 2.19
N SER A 38 -3.29 -6.35 3.09
CA SER A 38 -3.03 -7.61 3.75
C SER A 38 -3.10 -8.79 2.77
N MET A 39 -2.48 -9.92 3.11
CA MET A 39 -2.51 -11.10 2.24
C MET A 39 -3.94 -11.57 1.93
N VAL A 40 -4.83 -11.58 2.94
CA VAL A 40 -6.22 -11.97 2.73
C VAL A 40 -6.98 -10.98 1.86
N GLU A 41 -6.70 -9.67 1.95
CA GLU A 41 -7.30 -8.67 1.05
C GLU A 41 -6.87 -8.86 -0.40
N HIS A 42 -5.62 -9.28 -0.66
CA HIS A 42 -5.19 -9.66 -2.01
C HIS A 42 -5.98 -10.86 -2.55
N ALA A 43 -6.15 -11.92 -1.74
CA ALA A 43 -6.91 -13.09 -2.12
C ALA A 43 -8.39 -12.77 -2.39
N ILE A 44 -9.00 -11.93 -1.55
CA ILE A 44 -10.38 -11.45 -1.73
C ILE A 44 -10.49 -10.61 -3.01
N ALA A 45 -9.57 -9.69 -3.26
CA ALA A 45 -9.59 -8.86 -4.47
C ALA A 45 -9.48 -9.69 -5.74
N ALA A 46 -8.58 -10.70 -5.79
CA ALA A 46 -8.48 -11.63 -6.91
C ALA A 46 -9.76 -12.45 -7.11
N ALA A 47 -10.42 -12.84 -6.01
CA ALA A 47 -11.71 -13.54 -6.05
C ALA A 47 -12.86 -12.64 -6.55
N GLN A 48 -12.91 -11.38 -6.13
CA GLN A 48 -13.92 -10.40 -6.57
C GLN A 48 -13.87 -10.13 -8.07
N ASP A 49 -12.68 -10.08 -8.66
CA ASP A 49 -12.49 -9.91 -10.10
C ASP A 49 -13.08 -11.04 -10.96
N LEU A 50 -13.44 -12.16 -10.34
CA LEU A 50 -14.20 -13.25 -10.99
C LEU A 50 -15.71 -12.96 -11.02
N HIS A 51 -16.17 -11.94 -10.32
CA HIS A 51 -17.59 -11.61 -10.12
C HIS A 51 -18.43 -12.81 -9.62
N PRO A 52 -18.02 -13.51 -8.55
CA PRO A 52 -18.71 -14.69 -8.06
C PRO A 52 -20.11 -14.31 -7.55
N GLN A 53 -21.05 -15.25 -7.63
CA GLN A 53 -22.37 -15.03 -7.03
C GLN A 53 -22.29 -14.94 -5.50
N ARG A 54 -21.34 -15.64 -4.89
CA ARG A 54 -21.09 -15.68 -3.44
C ARG A 54 -19.60 -15.80 -3.16
N LEU A 55 -19.16 -15.12 -2.09
CA LEU A 55 -17.78 -15.18 -1.63
C LEU A 55 -17.77 -15.43 -0.12
N ALA A 56 -17.07 -16.49 0.31
CA ALA A 56 -16.86 -16.79 1.71
C ALA A 56 -15.40 -16.75 2.10
N VAL A 57 -15.13 -16.29 3.32
CA VAL A 57 -13.82 -16.41 3.98
C VAL A 57 -13.99 -17.29 5.21
N VAL A 58 -13.27 -18.41 5.23
CA VAL A 58 -13.30 -19.38 6.34
C VAL A 58 -12.25 -19.00 7.37
N VAL A 59 -12.68 -18.72 8.59
CA VAL A 59 -11.84 -18.25 9.70
C VAL A 59 -11.86 -19.22 10.88
N ARG A 60 -10.83 -19.20 11.73
CA ARG A 60 -10.73 -19.96 12.97
C ARG A 60 -9.81 -19.27 13.99
N HIS A 61 -8.51 -19.27 13.73
CA HIS A 61 -7.51 -18.66 14.60
C HIS A 61 -7.65 -17.14 14.63
N GLN A 62 -7.73 -16.57 15.85
CA GLN A 62 -7.96 -15.13 16.06
C GLN A 62 -9.16 -14.60 15.25
N ARG A 63 -10.20 -15.42 15.19
CA ARG A 63 -11.41 -15.28 14.39
C ARG A 63 -11.93 -13.85 14.34
N ASP A 64 -12.11 -13.21 15.52
CA ASP A 64 -12.72 -11.88 15.60
C ASP A 64 -11.88 -10.80 14.90
N LYS A 65 -10.56 -10.89 15.00
CA LYS A 65 -9.65 -9.94 14.31
C LYS A 65 -9.72 -10.12 12.80
N VAL A 66 -9.62 -11.36 12.32
CA VAL A 66 -9.67 -11.64 10.87
C VAL A 66 -11.03 -11.29 10.30
N ALA A 67 -12.12 -11.69 10.96
CA ALA A 67 -13.47 -11.37 10.51
C ALA A 67 -13.75 -9.87 10.45
N ALA A 68 -13.38 -9.12 11.50
CA ALA A 68 -13.53 -7.66 11.50
C ALA A 68 -12.72 -7.00 10.38
N HIS A 69 -11.49 -7.48 10.13
CA HIS A 69 -10.63 -6.98 9.07
C HIS A 69 -11.21 -7.23 7.67
N VAL A 70 -11.68 -8.47 7.42
CA VAL A 70 -12.32 -8.83 6.15
C VAL A 70 -13.61 -8.03 5.92
N THR A 71 -14.47 -7.92 6.95
CA THR A 71 -15.72 -7.15 6.85
C THR A 71 -15.48 -5.65 6.62
N ALA A 72 -14.39 -5.10 7.18
CA ALA A 72 -14.01 -3.71 6.93
C ALA A 72 -13.52 -3.49 5.49
N PHE A 73 -12.88 -4.49 4.88
CA PHE A 73 -12.45 -4.45 3.48
C PHE A 73 -13.62 -4.63 2.52
N ASP A 74 -14.47 -5.65 2.78
CA ASP A 74 -15.68 -5.91 2.00
C ASP A 74 -16.80 -6.48 2.89
N PRO A 75 -17.85 -5.71 3.20
CA PRO A 75 -18.96 -6.16 4.01
C PRO A 75 -19.88 -7.19 3.33
N SER A 76 -19.73 -7.44 2.03
CA SER A 76 -20.51 -8.45 1.29
C SER A 76 -19.98 -9.87 1.45
N VAL A 77 -18.76 -10.03 1.95
CA VAL A 77 -18.12 -11.34 2.16
C VAL A 77 -18.78 -12.09 3.32
N THR A 78 -19.17 -13.33 3.08
CA THR A 78 -19.70 -14.21 4.13
C THR A 78 -18.54 -14.75 4.99
N ILE A 79 -18.56 -14.44 6.28
CA ILE A 79 -17.62 -15.03 7.24
C ILE A 79 -18.16 -16.36 7.73
N VAL A 80 -17.35 -17.42 7.61
CA VAL A 80 -17.71 -18.76 8.04
C VAL A 80 -16.69 -19.28 9.05
N ASP A 81 -17.17 -19.83 10.16
CA ASP A 81 -16.32 -20.36 11.22
C ASP A 81 -16.00 -21.83 10.96
N GLN A 82 -14.70 -22.19 10.96
CA GLN A 82 -14.29 -23.58 11.01
C GLN A 82 -14.34 -24.08 12.46
N ASP A 83 -14.97 -25.21 12.67
CA ASP A 83 -15.05 -25.93 13.95
C ASP A 83 -13.70 -26.57 14.35
N ASP A 84 -13.74 -27.47 15.35
CA ASP A 84 -12.55 -28.11 15.89
C ASP A 84 -12.01 -29.27 15.02
N VAL A 85 -12.71 -29.68 13.98
CA VAL A 85 -12.24 -30.70 13.04
C VAL A 85 -11.12 -30.10 12.18
N PRO A 86 -9.89 -30.65 12.25
CA PRO A 86 -8.75 -30.09 11.52
C PRO A 86 -8.77 -30.51 10.04
N GLY A 87 -8.11 -29.70 9.21
CA GLY A 87 -7.85 -29.97 7.81
C GLY A 87 -8.53 -29.05 6.84
N THR A 88 -7.93 -28.96 5.65
CA THR A 88 -8.39 -28.09 4.56
C THR A 88 -9.71 -28.56 3.96
N GLY A 89 -9.96 -29.87 3.94
CA GLY A 89 -11.24 -30.45 3.52
C GLY A 89 -12.38 -30.00 4.43
N ARG A 90 -12.16 -29.97 5.77
CA ARG A 90 -13.18 -29.46 6.69
C ARG A 90 -13.42 -27.98 6.53
N ALA A 91 -12.38 -27.18 6.32
CA ALA A 91 -12.52 -25.75 6.06
C ALA A 91 -13.38 -25.49 4.81
N VAL A 92 -13.16 -26.25 3.72
CA VAL A 92 -13.99 -26.14 2.50
C VAL A 92 -15.42 -26.59 2.76
N GLU A 93 -15.60 -27.69 3.51
CA GLU A 93 -16.93 -28.24 3.86
C GLU A 93 -17.78 -27.22 4.61
N VAL A 94 -17.25 -26.60 5.68
CA VAL A 94 -17.98 -25.55 6.40
C VAL A 94 -18.19 -24.30 5.56
N GLY A 95 -17.21 -23.91 4.72
CA GLY A 95 -17.34 -22.81 3.78
C GLY A 95 -18.50 -22.99 2.80
N LEU A 96 -18.61 -24.18 2.23
CA LEU A 96 -19.72 -24.52 1.32
C LEU A 96 -21.07 -24.58 2.07
N LEU A 97 -21.11 -25.18 3.26
CA LEU A 97 -22.33 -25.21 4.10
C LEU A 97 -22.81 -23.80 4.47
N GLY A 98 -21.91 -22.91 4.87
CA GLY A 98 -22.26 -21.53 5.18
C GLY A 98 -22.81 -20.76 3.97
N LEU A 99 -22.32 -21.03 2.77
CA LEU A 99 -22.87 -20.48 1.54
C LEU A 99 -24.22 -21.12 1.16
N ASP A 100 -24.43 -22.38 1.50
CA ASP A 100 -25.67 -23.11 1.23
C ASP A 100 -26.86 -22.62 2.11
N GLU A 101 -26.60 -21.93 3.24
CA GLU A 101 -27.67 -21.45 4.13
C GLU A 101 -28.70 -20.56 3.43
N SER A 102 -28.27 -19.76 2.45
CA SER A 102 -29.17 -18.87 1.69
C SER A 102 -29.87 -19.60 0.53
N ALA A 103 -29.17 -20.46 -0.16
CA ALA A 103 -29.65 -21.40 -1.20
C ALA A 103 -28.50 -22.33 -1.56
N THR A 104 -28.81 -23.55 -1.98
CA THR A 104 -27.81 -24.54 -2.43
C THR A 104 -26.92 -23.95 -3.54
N VAL A 105 -25.59 -24.00 -3.35
CA VAL A 105 -24.63 -23.60 -4.38
C VAL A 105 -24.59 -24.68 -5.47
N GLU A 106 -24.82 -24.29 -6.71
CA GLU A 106 -24.76 -25.15 -7.88
C GLU A 106 -23.72 -24.60 -8.87
N GLY A 107 -23.09 -25.45 -9.68
CA GLY A 107 -22.08 -25.07 -10.69
C GLY A 107 -20.66 -24.96 -10.09
N THR A 108 -19.84 -24.06 -10.61
CA THR A 108 -18.42 -23.98 -10.29
C THR A 108 -18.15 -23.31 -8.95
N VAL A 109 -17.40 -23.98 -8.08
CA VAL A 109 -16.86 -23.46 -6.81
C VAL A 109 -15.34 -23.37 -6.93
N VAL A 110 -14.79 -22.19 -6.68
CA VAL A 110 -13.34 -21.97 -6.60
C VAL A 110 -12.90 -21.97 -5.15
N VAL A 111 -11.83 -22.68 -4.83
CA VAL A 111 -11.19 -22.68 -3.51
C VAL A 111 -9.79 -22.09 -3.63
N THR A 112 -9.47 -21.12 -2.76
CA THR A 112 -8.16 -20.48 -2.68
C THR A 112 -7.78 -20.20 -1.22
N TYR A 113 -6.58 -19.65 -1.01
CA TYR A 113 -6.03 -19.40 0.33
C TYR A 113 -5.79 -17.93 0.59
N GLY A 114 -6.09 -17.47 1.79
CA GLY A 114 -5.87 -16.09 2.24
C GLY A 114 -4.40 -15.72 2.47
N ASP A 115 -3.47 -16.64 2.34
CA ASP A 115 -2.02 -16.43 2.47
C ASP A 115 -1.25 -16.56 1.16
N VAL A 116 -1.96 -16.67 0.02
CA VAL A 116 -1.40 -16.72 -1.34
C VAL A 116 -1.71 -15.40 -2.07
N PRO A 117 -0.98 -14.32 -1.74
CA PRO A 117 -1.36 -12.96 -2.13
C PRO A 117 -1.01 -12.59 -3.58
N LEU A 118 -0.22 -13.39 -4.28
CA LEU A 118 0.22 -13.10 -5.65
C LEU A 118 -0.59 -13.81 -6.73
N LEU A 119 -1.62 -14.56 -6.34
CA LEU A 119 -2.53 -15.24 -7.26
C LEU A 119 -3.31 -14.20 -8.08
N ARG A 120 -3.25 -14.32 -9.39
CA ARG A 120 -3.92 -13.39 -10.32
C ARG A 120 -5.32 -13.85 -10.66
N SER A 121 -6.22 -12.90 -10.86
CA SER A 121 -7.57 -13.17 -11.32
C SER A 121 -7.60 -13.80 -12.72
N GLU A 122 -6.65 -13.45 -13.59
CA GLU A 122 -6.49 -14.05 -14.93
C GLU A 122 -6.24 -15.55 -14.86
N THR A 123 -5.37 -15.97 -13.95
CA THR A 123 -5.06 -17.39 -13.70
C THR A 123 -6.27 -18.15 -13.17
N LEU A 124 -7.04 -17.52 -12.28
CA LEU A 124 -8.30 -18.09 -11.79
C LEU A 124 -9.36 -18.18 -12.91
N LYS A 125 -9.46 -17.19 -13.79
CA LYS A 125 -10.35 -17.23 -14.96
C LYS A 125 -9.96 -18.36 -15.92
N GLU A 126 -8.66 -18.59 -16.15
CA GLU A 126 -8.16 -19.68 -16.94
C GLU A 126 -8.49 -21.05 -16.30
N LEU A 127 -8.31 -21.18 -14.99
CA LEU A 127 -8.67 -22.38 -14.23
C LEU A 127 -10.15 -22.72 -14.38
N ILE A 128 -11.04 -21.73 -14.25
CA ILE A 128 -12.49 -21.90 -14.44
C ILE A 128 -12.79 -22.28 -15.90
N ALA A 129 -12.15 -21.62 -16.86
CA ALA A 129 -12.38 -21.92 -18.27
C ALA A 129 -12.01 -23.37 -18.64
N VAL A 130 -10.86 -23.87 -18.16
CA VAL A 130 -10.45 -25.28 -18.34
C VAL A 130 -11.41 -26.22 -17.61
N HIS A 131 -11.86 -25.86 -16.43
CA HIS A 131 -12.79 -26.66 -15.63
C HIS A 131 -14.12 -26.85 -16.36
N GLU A 132 -14.72 -25.75 -16.86
CA GLU A 132 -16.02 -25.77 -17.49
C GLU A 132 -16.00 -26.34 -18.92
N LEU A 133 -14.98 -25.96 -19.73
CA LEU A 133 -14.87 -26.38 -21.13
C LEU A 133 -14.74 -27.91 -21.24
N ASP A 134 -13.99 -28.51 -20.35
CA ASP A 134 -13.74 -29.94 -20.32
C ASP A 134 -14.78 -30.74 -19.53
N GLY A 135 -15.73 -30.08 -18.86
CA GLY A 135 -16.72 -30.72 -17.99
C GLY A 135 -16.08 -31.47 -16.83
N ASN A 136 -15.03 -30.90 -16.27
CA ASN A 136 -14.33 -31.49 -15.13
C ASN A 136 -15.16 -31.37 -13.84
N ALA A 137 -15.07 -32.35 -12.96
CA ALA A 137 -15.61 -32.25 -11.61
C ALA A 137 -14.59 -31.63 -10.64
N VAL A 138 -13.30 -31.84 -10.92
CA VAL A 138 -12.18 -31.24 -10.15
C VAL A 138 -11.10 -30.78 -11.14
N THR A 139 -10.67 -29.53 -11.02
CA THR A 139 -9.48 -29.02 -11.72
C THR A 139 -8.56 -28.39 -10.67
N VAL A 140 -7.35 -28.89 -10.53
CA VAL A 140 -6.34 -28.35 -9.61
C VAL A 140 -5.37 -27.44 -10.35
N LEU A 141 -5.01 -26.30 -9.74
CA LEU A 141 -3.92 -25.46 -10.21
C LEU A 141 -2.59 -26.05 -9.75
N THR A 142 -1.63 -26.25 -10.66
CA THR A 142 -0.33 -26.85 -10.38
C THR A 142 0.81 -26.00 -10.91
N THR A 143 2.01 -26.23 -10.42
CA THR A 143 3.25 -25.69 -10.98
C THR A 143 4.41 -26.64 -10.73
N ASN A 144 5.50 -26.48 -11.47
CA ASN A 144 6.73 -27.23 -11.26
C ASN A 144 7.74 -26.42 -10.46
N ILE A 145 8.25 -27.00 -9.37
CA ILE A 145 9.29 -26.39 -8.53
C ILE A 145 10.47 -27.37 -8.40
N ALA A 146 11.69 -26.84 -8.49
CA ALA A 146 12.88 -27.67 -8.40
C ALA A 146 13.05 -28.33 -7.02
N ASP A 147 12.64 -27.64 -5.95
CA ASP A 147 12.59 -28.16 -4.58
C ASP A 147 11.16 -28.03 -4.03
N PRO A 148 10.33 -29.07 -4.19
CA PRO A 148 8.93 -29.03 -3.78
C PRO A 148 8.70 -28.98 -2.26
N GLY A 149 9.69 -29.30 -1.44
CA GLY A 149 9.59 -29.24 0.02
C GLY A 149 8.34 -29.95 0.57
N ALA A 150 7.53 -29.23 1.33
CA ALA A 150 6.34 -29.76 2.02
C ALA A 150 5.05 -29.75 1.19
N TYR A 151 5.09 -29.35 -0.07
CA TYR A 151 3.89 -29.35 -0.93
C TYR A 151 3.45 -30.79 -1.27
N GLY A 152 2.15 -31.00 -1.47
CA GLY A 152 1.60 -32.22 -2.05
C GLY A 152 2.08 -32.44 -3.48
N ARG A 153 2.21 -33.68 -3.89
CA ARG A 153 2.69 -34.08 -5.21
C ARG A 153 1.53 -34.51 -6.12
N ILE A 154 1.58 -34.07 -7.36
CA ILE A 154 0.59 -34.45 -8.39
C ILE A 154 1.00 -35.79 -8.99
N ILE A 155 0.14 -36.77 -8.84
CA ILE A 155 0.36 -38.11 -9.40
C ILE A 155 -0.36 -38.19 -10.74
N ARG A 156 0.40 -38.58 -11.79
CA ARG A 156 -0.14 -38.75 -13.13
C ARG A 156 0.02 -40.23 -13.57
N ASN A 157 -0.96 -40.73 -14.32
CA ASN A 157 -0.86 -42.01 -14.98
C ASN A 157 0.01 -41.97 -16.25
N ALA A 158 0.17 -43.10 -16.92
CA ALA A 158 0.98 -43.20 -18.14
C ALA A 158 0.44 -42.38 -19.33
N THR A 159 -0.82 -41.99 -19.29
CA THR A 159 -1.47 -41.10 -20.29
C THR A 159 -1.36 -39.63 -19.93
N GLY A 160 -0.77 -39.30 -18.78
CA GLY A 160 -0.59 -37.91 -18.30
C GLY A 160 -1.79 -37.33 -17.53
N GLU A 161 -2.84 -38.14 -17.30
CA GLU A 161 -4.00 -37.68 -16.51
C GLU A 161 -3.66 -37.65 -15.02
N VAL A 162 -4.17 -36.66 -14.29
CA VAL A 162 -4.03 -36.57 -12.84
C VAL A 162 -4.90 -37.64 -12.17
N THR A 163 -4.27 -38.45 -11.34
CA THR A 163 -4.93 -39.59 -10.68
C THR A 163 -5.12 -39.39 -9.18
N ALA A 164 -4.17 -38.71 -8.53
CA ALA A 164 -4.20 -38.43 -7.10
C ALA A 164 -3.32 -37.22 -6.76
N ILE A 165 -3.49 -36.72 -5.55
CA ILE A 165 -2.59 -35.76 -4.92
C ILE A 165 -2.13 -36.42 -3.61
N VAL A 166 -0.81 -36.52 -3.41
CA VAL A 166 -0.25 -37.16 -2.20
C VAL A 166 0.47 -36.08 -1.40
N GLU A 167 0.06 -35.88 -0.16
CA GLU A 167 0.73 -34.95 0.77
C GLU A 167 2.16 -35.43 1.05
N ALA A 168 3.11 -34.47 1.19
CA ALA A 168 4.54 -34.79 1.34
C ALA A 168 4.84 -35.71 2.52
N LYS A 169 4.04 -35.65 3.60
CA LYS A 169 4.21 -36.50 4.79
C LYS A 169 3.75 -37.94 4.61
N ASP A 170 2.90 -38.16 3.62
CA ASP A 170 2.33 -39.49 3.28
C ASP A 170 2.95 -40.04 1.99
N ALA A 171 3.87 -39.32 1.34
CA ALA A 171 4.48 -39.68 0.07
C ALA A 171 5.66 -40.64 0.22
N THR A 172 5.80 -41.56 -0.74
CA THR A 172 7.00 -42.41 -0.89
C THR A 172 8.18 -41.61 -1.43
N ASP A 173 9.41 -42.14 -1.33
CA ASP A 173 10.61 -41.47 -1.87
C ASP A 173 10.50 -41.22 -3.39
N GLU A 174 9.87 -42.11 -4.13
CA GLU A 174 9.62 -41.98 -5.57
C GLU A 174 8.63 -40.84 -5.84
N GLN A 175 7.59 -40.69 -5.01
CA GLN A 175 6.61 -39.59 -5.10
C GLN A 175 7.22 -38.28 -4.68
N LEU A 176 8.09 -38.24 -3.66
CA LEU A 176 8.81 -37.03 -3.24
C LEU A 176 9.71 -36.46 -4.35
N ALA A 177 10.19 -37.28 -5.27
CA ALA A 177 11.02 -36.83 -6.42
C ALA A 177 10.20 -36.12 -7.51
N ILE A 178 8.86 -36.14 -7.47
CA ILE A 178 7.99 -35.43 -8.41
C ILE A 178 8.08 -33.92 -8.15
N THR A 179 8.32 -33.14 -9.21
CA THR A 179 8.47 -31.69 -9.14
C THR A 179 7.16 -30.93 -9.32
N GLU A 180 6.13 -31.57 -9.87
CA GLU A 180 4.80 -30.96 -10.00
C GLU A 180 4.06 -31.00 -8.66
N ILE A 181 3.72 -29.80 -8.18
CA ILE A 181 3.12 -29.62 -6.85
C ILE A 181 1.64 -29.25 -6.91
N ASN A 182 0.92 -29.65 -5.88
CA ASN A 182 -0.40 -29.14 -5.57
C ASN A 182 -0.30 -27.72 -4.98
N SER A 183 -0.94 -26.75 -5.65
CA SER A 183 -1.00 -25.39 -5.11
C SER A 183 -2.02 -25.21 -3.97
N GLY A 184 -2.97 -26.16 -3.85
CA GLY A 184 -4.14 -26.02 -3.00
C GLY A 184 -5.28 -25.19 -3.60
N ILE A 185 -5.12 -24.68 -4.81
CA ILE A 185 -6.13 -23.88 -5.51
C ILE A 185 -6.89 -24.77 -6.49
N TYR A 186 -8.22 -24.72 -6.43
CA TYR A 186 -9.08 -25.64 -7.17
C TYR A 186 -10.28 -24.94 -7.77
N ALA A 187 -10.80 -25.52 -8.86
CA ALA A 187 -12.17 -25.37 -9.31
C ALA A 187 -12.89 -26.72 -9.17
N PHE A 188 -14.06 -26.71 -8.58
CA PHE A 188 -14.90 -27.90 -8.34
C PHE A 188 -16.28 -27.73 -8.94
N ASP A 189 -16.91 -28.83 -9.38
CA ASP A 189 -18.36 -28.89 -9.44
C ASP A 189 -18.94 -28.99 -8.03
N ALA A 190 -19.88 -28.12 -7.69
CA ALA A 190 -20.42 -28.00 -6.34
C ALA A 190 -21.10 -29.26 -5.82
N ALA A 191 -21.79 -30.01 -6.67
CA ALA A 191 -22.49 -31.25 -6.29
C ALA A 191 -21.45 -32.36 -5.98
N VAL A 192 -20.49 -32.54 -6.88
CA VAL A 192 -19.40 -33.54 -6.70
C VAL A 192 -18.55 -33.19 -5.48
N LEU A 193 -18.23 -31.90 -5.27
CA LEU A 193 -17.48 -31.45 -4.08
C LEU A 193 -18.23 -31.83 -2.79
N ARG A 194 -19.53 -31.50 -2.72
CA ARG A 194 -20.38 -31.78 -1.55
C ARG A 194 -20.43 -33.29 -1.23
N ASP A 195 -20.58 -34.11 -2.25
CA ASP A 195 -20.68 -35.57 -2.06
C ASP A 195 -19.33 -36.20 -1.76
N SER A 196 -18.24 -35.69 -2.32
CA SER A 196 -16.89 -36.17 -2.03
C SER A 196 -16.45 -35.79 -0.61
N LEU A 197 -16.74 -34.60 -0.12
CA LEU A 197 -16.38 -34.14 1.23
C LEU A 197 -17.00 -35.00 2.34
N LYS A 198 -18.18 -35.61 2.11
CA LYS A 198 -18.79 -36.55 3.04
C LYS A 198 -17.98 -37.87 3.18
N GLN A 199 -17.15 -38.19 2.18
CA GLN A 199 -16.37 -39.41 2.11
C GLN A 199 -14.92 -39.20 2.57
N VAL A 200 -14.44 -37.97 2.66
CA VAL A 200 -13.10 -37.63 3.16
C VAL A 200 -12.98 -38.04 4.63
N THR A 201 -11.98 -38.86 4.93
CA THR A 201 -11.70 -39.35 6.29
C THR A 201 -10.53 -38.61 6.93
N THR A 202 -10.20 -38.96 8.15
CA THR A 202 -9.02 -38.46 8.88
C THR A 202 -7.96 -39.56 9.02
N ASP A 203 -8.06 -40.64 8.24
CA ASP A 203 -7.13 -41.77 8.28
C ASP A 203 -5.87 -41.49 7.45
N ASN A 204 -5.04 -40.57 7.98
CA ASN A 204 -3.78 -40.12 7.39
C ASN A 204 -2.79 -39.73 8.49
N SER A 205 -1.54 -39.45 8.14
CA SER A 205 -0.46 -39.14 9.08
C SER A 205 -0.70 -37.95 10.00
N GLN A 206 -1.60 -37.04 9.64
CA GLN A 206 -1.91 -35.84 10.40
C GLN A 206 -3.25 -35.88 11.14
N GLY A 207 -4.11 -36.89 10.86
CA GLY A 207 -5.46 -36.96 11.44
C GLY A 207 -6.39 -35.82 10.97
N GLU A 208 -6.20 -35.31 9.76
CA GLU A 208 -6.90 -34.16 9.19
C GLU A 208 -7.79 -34.55 8.00
N LYS A 209 -8.89 -33.85 7.77
CA LYS A 209 -9.62 -33.94 6.52
C LYS A 209 -8.87 -33.18 5.42
N TYR A 210 -8.28 -33.91 4.46
CA TYR A 210 -7.57 -33.31 3.34
C TYR A 210 -8.51 -32.98 2.16
N ILE A 211 -8.43 -31.76 1.64
CA ILE A 211 -9.15 -31.40 0.40
C ILE A 211 -8.59 -32.14 -0.82
N THR A 212 -7.33 -32.56 -0.76
CA THR A 212 -6.64 -33.33 -1.82
C THR A 212 -7.32 -34.66 -2.12
N ASP A 213 -7.94 -35.28 -1.12
CA ASP A 213 -8.64 -36.58 -1.27
C ASP A 213 -9.87 -36.47 -2.18
N VAL A 214 -10.47 -35.28 -2.27
CA VAL A 214 -11.65 -35.04 -3.12
C VAL A 214 -11.37 -35.35 -4.59
N LEU A 215 -10.14 -35.11 -5.08
CA LEU A 215 -9.78 -35.42 -6.46
C LEU A 215 -9.84 -36.94 -6.74
N GLU A 216 -9.25 -37.75 -5.87
CA GLU A 216 -9.24 -39.19 -6.01
C GLU A 216 -10.66 -39.81 -5.82
N ILE A 217 -11.43 -39.33 -4.84
CA ILE A 217 -12.81 -39.73 -4.59
C ILE A 217 -13.68 -39.46 -5.81
N ALA A 218 -13.61 -38.25 -6.36
CA ALA A 218 -14.37 -37.86 -7.55
C ALA A 218 -14.01 -38.75 -8.74
N ARG A 219 -12.71 -38.97 -8.97
CA ARG A 219 -12.23 -39.84 -10.04
C ARG A 219 -12.71 -41.27 -9.90
N ASN A 220 -12.66 -41.84 -8.70
CA ASN A 220 -13.12 -43.21 -8.41
C ASN A 220 -14.66 -43.35 -8.58
N ALA A 221 -15.39 -42.25 -8.40
CA ALA A 221 -16.83 -42.15 -8.72
C ALA A 221 -17.11 -42.00 -10.23
N GLY A 222 -16.07 -41.99 -11.09
CA GLY A 222 -16.20 -41.90 -12.55
C GLY A 222 -16.27 -40.46 -13.09
N HIS A 223 -16.02 -39.47 -12.26
CA HIS A 223 -15.98 -38.08 -12.70
C HIS A 223 -14.62 -37.70 -13.33
N ARG A 224 -14.63 -36.75 -14.25
CA ARG A 224 -13.42 -36.25 -14.88
C ARG A 224 -12.65 -35.31 -13.96
N THR A 225 -11.34 -35.53 -13.84
CA THR A 225 -10.42 -34.68 -13.09
C THR A 225 -9.29 -34.19 -13.96
N SER A 226 -8.81 -32.96 -13.72
CA SER A 226 -7.76 -32.34 -14.53
C SER A 226 -6.86 -31.43 -13.68
N ALA A 227 -5.79 -30.94 -14.30
CA ALA A 227 -4.91 -29.93 -13.72
C ALA A 227 -4.57 -28.87 -14.76
N LEU A 228 -4.50 -27.61 -14.31
CA LEU A 228 -3.93 -26.50 -15.04
C LEU A 228 -2.53 -26.22 -14.48
N ALA A 229 -1.49 -26.44 -15.27
CA ALA A 229 -0.12 -26.13 -14.88
C ALA A 229 0.26 -24.72 -15.29
N ILE A 230 0.76 -23.91 -14.35
CA ILE A 230 1.24 -22.55 -14.60
C ILE A 230 2.76 -22.47 -14.48
N GLU A 231 3.35 -21.52 -15.19
CA GLU A 231 4.80 -21.29 -15.19
C GLU A 231 5.26 -20.45 -14.00
N ASP A 232 4.49 -19.40 -13.66
CA ASP A 232 4.87 -18.49 -12.58
C ASP A 232 4.51 -19.05 -11.20
N ARG A 233 5.45 -19.78 -10.62
CA ARG A 233 5.29 -20.37 -9.29
C ARG A 233 4.92 -19.38 -8.19
N TRP A 234 5.27 -18.09 -8.35
CA TRP A 234 5.00 -17.09 -7.33
C TRP A 234 3.50 -16.83 -7.13
N GLU A 235 2.67 -17.20 -8.11
CA GLU A 235 1.22 -17.09 -7.98
C GLU A 235 0.63 -18.06 -6.96
N VAL A 236 1.33 -19.15 -6.65
CA VAL A 236 0.84 -20.17 -5.73
C VAL A 236 1.65 -20.24 -4.42
N GLU A 237 2.69 -19.41 -4.29
CA GLU A 237 3.49 -19.34 -3.08
C GLU A 237 2.74 -18.62 -1.95
N GLY A 238 2.68 -19.27 -0.79
CA GLY A 238 2.12 -18.71 0.44
C GLY A 238 3.20 -18.23 1.40
N ALA A 239 2.91 -17.19 2.21
CA ALA A 239 3.82 -16.77 3.27
C ALA A 239 3.56 -17.52 4.56
N ASN A 240 4.52 -18.29 5.05
CA ASN A 240 4.44 -18.96 6.33
C ASN A 240 5.31 -18.31 7.42
N ASP A 241 6.28 -17.51 7.02
CA ASP A 241 7.18 -16.77 7.90
C ASP A 241 7.52 -15.38 7.31
N ARG A 242 8.35 -14.62 8.04
CA ARG A 242 8.75 -13.25 7.64
C ARG A 242 9.68 -13.22 6.42
N VAL A 243 10.44 -14.28 6.18
CA VAL A 243 11.34 -14.36 5.02
C VAL A 243 10.51 -14.53 3.75
N GLN A 244 9.57 -15.48 3.76
CA GLN A 244 8.65 -15.68 2.65
C GLN A 244 7.76 -14.45 2.41
N LEU A 245 7.28 -13.79 3.47
CA LEU A 245 6.54 -12.53 3.36
C LEU A 245 7.33 -11.45 2.63
N ALA A 246 8.62 -11.26 2.99
CA ALA A 246 9.49 -10.27 2.34
C ALA A 246 9.74 -10.61 0.87
N GLN A 247 9.93 -11.90 0.55
CA GLN A 247 10.12 -12.36 -0.83
C GLN A 247 8.89 -12.11 -1.69
N LEU A 248 7.68 -12.42 -1.18
CA LEU A 248 6.41 -12.16 -1.86
C LEU A 248 6.19 -10.66 -2.05
N GLY A 249 6.46 -9.84 -1.02
CA GLY A 249 6.39 -8.38 -1.13
C GLY A 249 7.31 -7.84 -2.22
N ARG A 250 8.54 -8.36 -2.33
CA ARG A 250 9.46 -7.97 -3.41
C ARG A 250 8.92 -8.36 -4.78
N LYS A 251 8.40 -9.58 -4.93
CA LYS A 251 7.83 -10.05 -6.20
C LYS A 251 6.60 -9.27 -6.63
N LEU A 252 5.74 -8.92 -5.68
CA LEU A 252 4.59 -8.04 -5.95
C LEU A 252 5.07 -6.68 -6.47
N ASN A 253 6.03 -6.06 -5.76
CA ASN A 253 6.58 -4.77 -6.14
C ASN A 253 7.21 -4.82 -7.55
N ASP A 254 8.00 -5.87 -7.85
CA ASP A 254 8.61 -6.05 -9.18
C ASP A 254 7.53 -6.08 -10.29
N ARG A 255 6.40 -6.80 -10.06
CA ARG A 255 5.26 -6.83 -11.00
C ARG A 255 4.61 -5.47 -11.19
N LEU A 256 4.40 -4.73 -10.08
CA LEU A 256 3.80 -3.40 -10.13
C LEU A 256 4.68 -2.40 -10.87
N LEU A 257 5.98 -2.41 -10.59
CA LEU A 257 6.93 -1.54 -11.29
C LEU A 257 7.00 -1.87 -12.78
N GLU A 258 7.03 -3.15 -13.16
CA GLU A 258 6.99 -3.56 -14.56
C GLU A 258 5.70 -3.11 -15.25
N MET A 259 4.55 -3.25 -14.60
CA MET A 259 3.26 -2.76 -15.11
C MET A 259 3.30 -1.26 -15.37
N HIS A 260 3.78 -0.45 -14.41
CA HIS A 260 3.88 1.00 -14.59
C HIS A 260 4.86 1.38 -15.71
N MET A 261 6.03 0.72 -15.80
CA MET A 261 6.99 0.96 -16.88
C MET A 261 6.41 0.62 -18.26
N ARG A 262 5.68 -0.48 -18.39
CA ARG A 262 4.98 -0.84 -19.63
C ARG A 262 3.87 0.14 -20.01
N ASN A 263 3.30 0.84 -19.02
CA ASN A 263 2.30 1.89 -19.21
C ASN A 263 2.92 3.28 -19.43
N GLY A 264 4.24 3.37 -19.66
CA GLY A 264 4.91 4.61 -20.05
C GLY A 264 5.50 5.42 -18.90
N VAL A 265 5.63 4.85 -17.70
CA VAL A 265 6.31 5.49 -16.56
C VAL A 265 7.82 5.20 -16.63
N THR A 266 8.64 6.22 -16.44
CA THR A 266 10.10 6.06 -16.29
C THR A 266 10.43 5.82 -14.82
N ILE A 267 10.92 4.61 -14.47
CA ILE A 267 11.41 4.28 -13.13
C ILE A 267 12.93 4.11 -13.23
N VAL A 268 13.68 5.07 -12.67
CA VAL A 268 15.15 5.12 -12.84
C VAL A 268 15.86 3.99 -12.09
N ASP A 269 15.39 3.67 -10.90
CA ASP A 269 15.94 2.56 -10.10
C ASP A 269 14.81 1.71 -9.49
N PRO A 270 14.39 0.63 -10.19
CA PRO A 270 13.38 -0.29 -9.68
C PRO A 270 13.79 -0.98 -8.37
N ALA A 271 15.09 -1.09 -8.09
CA ALA A 271 15.56 -1.80 -6.89
C ALA A 271 15.23 -1.06 -5.59
N THR A 272 15.20 0.27 -5.62
CA THR A 272 14.90 1.12 -4.46
C THR A 272 13.51 1.76 -4.48
N THR A 273 12.73 1.54 -5.54
CA THR A 273 11.37 2.06 -5.67
C THR A 273 10.34 1.07 -5.13
N TRP A 274 9.40 1.54 -4.32
CA TRP A 274 8.30 0.75 -3.75
C TRP A 274 6.96 1.41 -4.00
N VAL A 275 5.98 0.63 -4.47
CA VAL A 275 4.66 1.12 -4.86
C VAL A 275 3.58 0.21 -4.30
N ASP A 276 2.56 0.79 -3.66
CA ASP A 276 1.37 0.05 -3.24
C ASP A 276 0.44 -0.26 -4.42
N VAL A 277 -0.33 -1.33 -4.31
CA VAL A 277 -1.22 -1.80 -5.41
C VAL A 277 -2.34 -0.82 -5.77
N THR A 278 -2.63 0.14 -4.91
CA THR A 278 -3.68 1.15 -5.10
C THR A 278 -3.17 2.45 -5.69
N VAL A 279 -1.84 2.57 -5.89
CA VAL A 279 -1.20 3.74 -6.50
C VAL A 279 -1.47 3.77 -8.00
N THR A 280 -1.77 4.96 -8.51
CA THR A 280 -1.95 5.18 -9.95
C THR A 280 -0.91 6.18 -10.46
N ILE A 281 -0.25 5.85 -11.57
CA ILE A 281 0.76 6.70 -12.20
C ILE A 281 0.44 6.79 -13.69
N GLU A 282 0.26 8.00 -14.20
CA GLU A 282 0.04 8.23 -15.61
C GLU A 282 1.34 8.09 -16.42
N ASN A 283 1.22 8.02 -17.75
CA ASN A 283 2.38 8.00 -18.64
C ASN A 283 3.23 9.27 -18.54
N ASP A 284 4.49 9.18 -18.98
CA ASP A 284 5.47 10.27 -18.97
C ASP A 284 5.84 10.83 -17.58
N VAL A 285 5.44 10.13 -16.51
CA VAL A 285 5.95 10.40 -15.15
C VAL A 285 7.34 9.80 -15.00
N THR A 286 8.23 10.53 -14.31
CA THR A 286 9.57 10.05 -13.95
C THR A 286 9.67 9.84 -12.43
N VAL A 287 10.00 8.61 -12.03
CA VAL A 287 10.25 8.24 -10.62
C VAL A 287 11.74 8.02 -10.42
N LEU A 288 12.36 8.85 -9.58
CA LEU A 288 13.78 8.82 -9.24
C LEU A 288 14.07 7.80 -8.11
N PRO A 289 15.35 7.46 -7.84
CA PRO A 289 15.69 6.45 -6.84
C PRO A 289 15.17 6.75 -5.42
N GLY A 290 14.89 5.70 -4.64
CA GLY A 290 14.52 5.80 -3.23
C GLY A 290 13.09 6.27 -2.97
N VAL A 291 12.21 6.20 -3.96
CA VAL A 291 10.81 6.65 -3.81
C VAL A 291 9.92 5.54 -3.26
N GLN A 292 9.03 5.91 -2.34
CA GLN A 292 7.97 5.06 -1.81
C GLN A 292 6.61 5.74 -2.04
N LEU A 293 5.75 5.10 -2.82
CA LEU A 293 4.39 5.56 -3.11
C LEU A 293 3.39 4.65 -2.41
N GLN A 294 2.60 5.20 -1.51
CA GLN A 294 1.75 4.43 -0.60
C GLN A 294 0.28 4.83 -0.67
N GLY A 295 -0.59 3.88 -0.30
CA GLY A 295 -2.03 4.09 -0.21
C GLY A 295 -2.65 4.44 -1.57
N THR A 296 -3.47 5.48 -1.60
CA THR A 296 -4.19 5.95 -2.80
C THR A 296 -3.48 7.09 -3.54
N THR A 297 -2.14 7.14 -3.44
CA THR A 297 -1.35 8.17 -4.14
C THR A 297 -1.56 8.08 -5.65
N SER A 298 -1.83 9.23 -6.28
CA SER A 298 -2.00 9.37 -7.73
C SER A 298 -1.07 10.42 -8.30
N ILE A 299 -0.46 10.17 -9.46
CA ILE A 299 0.51 11.05 -10.10
C ILE A 299 0.10 11.25 -11.56
N ALA A 300 -0.19 12.50 -11.93
CA ALA A 300 -0.54 12.85 -13.30
C ALA A 300 0.71 13.07 -14.17
N THR A 301 0.47 13.07 -15.48
CA THR A 301 1.47 13.06 -16.55
C THR A 301 2.52 14.16 -16.44
N GLY A 302 3.74 13.89 -16.90
CA GLY A 302 4.84 14.86 -16.98
C GLY A 302 5.48 15.24 -15.65
N SER A 303 5.04 14.63 -14.54
CA SER A 303 5.57 14.91 -13.20
C SER A 303 6.86 14.15 -12.93
N THR A 304 7.71 14.72 -12.06
CA THR A 304 8.96 14.09 -11.58
C THR A 304 8.91 13.96 -10.07
N VAL A 305 9.07 12.75 -9.55
CA VAL A 305 9.04 12.45 -8.11
C VAL A 305 10.32 11.79 -7.66
N GLY A 306 10.90 12.31 -6.60
CA GLY A 306 12.15 11.80 -6.02
C GLY A 306 13.34 12.76 -6.22
N PRO A 307 14.57 12.35 -5.84
CA PRO A 307 14.84 11.10 -5.15
C PRO A 307 14.37 11.10 -3.68
N ASP A 308 14.49 9.95 -3.00
CA ASP A 308 14.30 9.79 -1.55
C ASP A 308 13.01 10.45 -1.01
N SER A 309 11.87 10.18 -1.64
CA SER A 309 10.56 10.73 -1.26
C SER A 309 9.61 9.62 -0.80
N THR A 310 8.87 9.87 0.28
CA THR A 310 7.82 8.97 0.78
C THR A 310 6.50 9.70 0.78
N LEU A 311 5.56 9.24 -0.05
CA LEU A 311 4.28 9.89 -0.32
C LEU A 311 3.13 8.91 -0.08
N LYS A 312 2.18 9.31 0.78
CA LYS A 312 1.03 8.46 1.13
C LYS A 312 -0.29 9.21 0.98
N ASN A 313 -1.21 8.67 0.20
CA ASN A 313 -2.54 9.27 -0.04
C ASN A 313 -2.42 10.72 -0.55
N ILE A 314 -1.58 10.96 -1.54
CA ILE A 314 -1.36 12.29 -2.13
C ILE A 314 -1.84 12.29 -3.57
N THR A 315 -2.62 13.32 -3.93
CA THR A 315 -2.96 13.60 -5.32
C THR A 315 -1.97 14.59 -5.90
N ILE A 316 -1.31 14.23 -6.99
CA ILE A 316 -0.27 15.01 -7.65
C ILE A 316 -0.71 15.32 -9.08
N GLY A 317 -0.84 16.59 -9.40
CA GLY A 317 -1.21 17.11 -10.71
C GLY A 317 -0.14 16.93 -11.79
N ALA A 318 -0.38 17.47 -12.96
CA ALA A 318 0.50 17.36 -14.11
C ALA A 318 1.71 18.30 -14.02
N GLY A 319 2.88 17.86 -14.49
CA GLY A 319 4.09 18.68 -14.54
C GLY A 319 4.67 19.08 -13.17
N VAL A 320 4.29 18.39 -12.11
CA VAL A 320 4.75 18.67 -10.73
C VAL A 320 6.16 18.14 -10.53
N ILE A 321 6.97 18.86 -9.73
CA ILE A 321 8.30 18.41 -9.31
C ILE A 321 8.31 18.24 -7.79
N ILE A 322 8.61 17.04 -7.32
CA ILE A 322 8.75 16.72 -5.90
C ILE A 322 10.14 16.15 -5.64
N GLU A 323 10.91 16.77 -4.76
CA GLU A 323 12.25 16.33 -4.40
C GLU A 323 12.35 16.07 -2.90
N ARG A 324 12.96 14.94 -2.47
CA ARG A 324 13.32 14.61 -1.07
C ARG A 324 12.25 15.03 -0.07
N THR A 325 11.02 14.61 -0.32
CA THR A 325 9.84 15.05 0.43
C THR A 325 9.20 13.89 1.17
N HIS A 326 8.80 14.13 2.43
CA HIS A 326 7.89 13.26 3.15
C HIS A 326 6.51 13.89 3.21
N GLY A 327 5.45 13.17 2.83
CA GLY A 327 4.12 13.74 2.81
C GLY A 327 2.99 12.72 2.90
N SER A 328 1.85 13.19 3.44
CA SER A 328 0.63 12.39 3.50
C SER A 328 -0.64 13.25 3.37
N GLU A 329 -1.70 12.64 2.81
CA GLU A 329 -3.07 13.21 2.77
C GLU A 329 -3.09 14.66 2.29
N SER A 330 -2.48 14.91 1.14
CA SER A 330 -2.25 16.24 0.58
C SER A 330 -2.64 16.28 -0.90
N VAL A 331 -2.88 17.50 -1.40
CA VAL A 331 -3.14 17.76 -2.81
C VAL A 331 -2.09 18.73 -3.33
N ILE A 332 -1.51 18.42 -4.48
CA ILE A 332 -0.50 19.25 -5.17
C ILE A 332 -0.98 19.41 -6.60
N ASP A 333 -1.40 20.62 -6.96
CA ASP A 333 -1.95 20.90 -8.27
C ASP A 333 -0.87 21.11 -9.35
N ASP A 334 -1.27 21.26 -10.59
CA ASP A 334 -0.42 21.29 -11.77
C ASP A 334 0.73 22.31 -11.68
N GLY A 335 1.90 21.95 -12.19
CA GLY A 335 3.06 22.82 -12.30
C GLY A 335 3.73 23.19 -10.97
N ALA A 336 3.20 22.73 -9.86
CA ALA A 336 3.72 23.06 -8.53
C ALA A 336 5.08 22.40 -8.27
N THR A 337 5.83 22.95 -7.30
CA THR A 337 7.16 22.45 -6.91
C THR A 337 7.25 22.26 -5.41
N VAL A 338 7.76 21.10 -4.97
CA VAL A 338 7.92 20.76 -3.55
C VAL A 338 9.32 20.25 -3.25
N GLY A 339 9.93 20.78 -2.19
CA GLY A 339 11.20 20.31 -1.68
C GLY A 339 12.41 21.14 -2.09
N PRO A 340 13.65 20.62 -1.90
CA PRO A 340 13.92 19.37 -1.15
C PRO A 340 13.73 19.51 0.36
N PHE A 341 13.62 18.38 1.06
CA PHE A 341 13.46 18.29 2.52
C PHE A 341 12.20 19.00 3.05
N ALA A 342 11.09 18.87 2.33
CA ALA A 342 9.79 19.33 2.78
C ALA A 342 9.04 18.24 3.55
N TYR A 343 8.19 18.66 4.52
CA TYR A 343 7.28 17.77 5.22
C TYR A 343 5.83 18.24 5.04
N LEU A 344 5.07 17.50 4.25
CA LEU A 344 3.65 17.78 4.00
C LEU A 344 2.79 16.94 4.94
N ARG A 345 2.22 17.57 5.96
CA ARG A 345 1.27 16.92 6.87
C ARG A 345 -0.15 16.99 6.31
N PRO A 346 -1.07 16.14 6.83
CA PRO A 346 -2.45 16.07 6.36
C PRO A 346 -3.14 17.43 6.22
N GLY A 347 -3.93 17.56 5.15
CA GLY A 347 -4.70 18.76 4.86
C GLY A 347 -3.89 19.89 4.20
N THR A 348 -2.73 19.58 3.61
CA THR A 348 -1.99 20.51 2.78
C THR A 348 -2.54 20.49 1.35
N HIS A 349 -2.91 21.65 0.83
CA HIS A 349 -3.24 21.87 -0.57
C HIS A 349 -2.35 22.94 -1.16
N LEU A 350 -1.51 22.57 -2.11
CA LEU A 350 -0.66 23.48 -2.88
C LEU A 350 -1.27 23.63 -4.27
N HIS A 351 -1.79 24.81 -4.56
CA HIS A 351 -2.41 25.11 -5.84
C HIS A 351 -1.41 25.30 -6.98
N GLU A 352 -1.95 25.42 -8.20
CA GLU A 352 -1.20 25.52 -9.45
C GLU A 352 0.00 26.46 -9.35
N ASP A 353 1.13 26.06 -9.93
CA ASP A 353 2.38 26.86 -9.96
C ASP A 353 2.89 27.29 -8.57
N GLY A 354 2.32 26.74 -7.50
CA GLY A 354 2.71 27.02 -6.12
C GLY A 354 4.06 26.39 -5.76
N LYS A 355 4.70 26.91 -4.69
CA LYS A 355 5.99 26.39 -4.24
C LYS A 355 6.05 26.19 -2.73
N ILE A 356 6.38 24.99 -2.31
CA ILE A 356 6.85 24.66 -0.98
C ILE A 356 8.33 24.30 -1.10
N GLY A 357 9.21 25.08 -0.46
CA GLY A 357 10.65 24.91 -0.65
C GLY A 357 11.34 24.14 0.48
N THR A 358 12.66 24.41 0.61
CA THR A 358 13.56 23.63 1.45
C THR A 358 13.30 23.84 2.95
N PHE A 359 13.23 22.72 3.70
CA PHE A 359 12.99 22.70 5.14
C PHE A 359 11.69 23.40 5.55
N VAL A 360 10.65 23.20 4.76
CA VAL A 360 9.31 23.70 5.04
C VAL A 360 8.42 22.57 5.54
N GLU A 361 7.76 22.81 6.67
CA GLU A 361 6.69 21.95 7.17
C GLU A 361 5.34 22.64 6.96
N THR A 362 4.37 21.88 6.45
CA THR A 362 2.99 22.34 6.26
C THR A 362 2.01 21.44 6.99
N LYS A 363 0.88 21.99 7.45
CA LYS A 363 -0.21 21.26 8.07
C LYS A 363 -1.51 22.01 7.90
N ASN A 364 -2.56 21.36 7.38
CA ASN A 364 -3.86 22.00 7.20
C ASN A 364 -3.70 23.40 6.57
N ALA A 365 -2.89 23.47 5.49
CA ALA A 365 -2.43 24.68 4.83
C ALA A 365 -2.98 24.74 3.41
N GLU A 366 -3.65 25.83 3.09
CA GLU A 366 -4.11 26.16 1.75
C GLU A 366 -3.16 27.20 1.17
N ILE A 367 -2.42 26.86 0.10
CA ILE A 367 -1.42 27.74 -0.53
C ILE A 367 -1.86 28.01 -1.96
N GLY A 368 -2.36 29.21 -2.20
CA GLY A 368 -2.98 29.64 -3.46
C GLY A 368 -2.04 29.64 -4.65
N LYS A 369 -2.64 29.72 -5.84
CA LYS A 369 -1.96 29.69 -7.13
C LYS A 369 -0.77 30.65 -7.18
N GLY A 370 0.39 30.18 -7.64
CA GLY A 370 1.62 30.94 -7.79
C GLY A 370 2.26 31.41 -6.48
N SER A 371 1.68 31.06 -5.32
CA SER A 371 2.19 31.45 -4.01
C SER A 371 3.34 30.57 -3.55
N LYS A 372 4.23 31.15 -2.73
CA LYS A 372 5.49 30.52 -2.34
C LYS A 372 5.73 30.58 -0.83
N VAL A 373 6.09 29.44 -0.27
CA VAL A 373 6.65 29.25 1.08
C VAL A 373 8.03 28.60 0.90
N PRO A 374 9.08 29.39 0.59
CA PRO A 374 10.27 28.84 -0.05
C PRO A 374 11.33 28.26 0.90
N HIS A 375 11.41 28.70 2.17
CA HIS A 375 12.56 28.34 3.03
C HIS A 375 12.23 28.30 4.52
N LEU A 376 12.71 27.25 5.24
CA LEU A 376 12.83 27.18 6.70
C LEU A 376 11.57 27.61 7.48
N SER A 377 10.39 27.25 6.99
CA SER A 377 9.13 27.83 7.51
C SER A 377 8.19 26.73 8.03
N TYR A 378 7.35 27.12 9.00
CA TYR A 378 6.20 26.35 9.40
C TYR A 378 4.90 27.03 8.97
N ALA A 379 4.16 26.41 8.06
CA ALA A 379 2.86 26.87 7.59
C ALA A 379 1.76 25.93 8.11
N GLY A 380 1.27 26.23 9.31
CA GLY A 380 0.23 25.43 9.98
C GLY A 380 -1.07 26.19 10.19
N ASP A 381 -2.21 25.55 9.86
CA ASP A 381 -3.56 26.12 9.99
C ASP A 381 -3.64 27.52 9.33
N VAL A 382 -3.29 27.60 8.04
CA VAL A 382 -3.20 28.86 7.29
C VAL A 382 -3.86 28.75 5.93
N THR A 383 -4.45 29.85 5.48
CA THR A 383 -4.84 30.09 4.09
C THR A 383 -4.00 31.21 3.52
N ILE A 384 -3.26 30.95 2.44
CA ILE A 384 -2.45 31.91 1.70
C ILE A 384 -3.10 32.08 0.34
N GLY A 385 -3.45 33.32 -0.02
CA GLY A 385 -4.05 33.66 -1.30
C GLY A 385 -3.07 33.50 -2.47
N GLU A 386 -3.43 34.01 -3.62
CA GLU A 386 -2.68 33.84 -4.87
C GLU A 386 -1.46 34.80 -4.95
N ASN A 387 -0.43 34.34 -5.67
CA ASN A 387 0.76 35.11 -6.00
C ASN A 387 1.47 35.76 -4.79
N SER A 388 1.31 35.19 -3.60
CA SER A 388 1.90 35.67 -2.36
C SER A 388 3.24 34.97 -2.08
N ASN A 389 4.16 35.72 -1.44
CA ASN A 389 5.47 35.15 -1.06
C ASN A 389 5.69 35.31 0.44
N ILE A 390 5.87 34.20 1.10
CA ILE A 390 6.21 34.13 2.53
C ILE A 390 7.73 34.13 2.66
N GLY A 391 8.28 35.05 3.44
CA GLY A 391 9.72 35.16 3.65
C GLY A 391 10.30 33.96 4.37
N ALA A 392 11.61 33.77 4.25
CA ALA A 392 12.33 32.65 4.91
C ALA A 392 12.16 32.70 6.44
N ALA A 393 12.22 31.54 7.10
CA ALA A 393 12.10 31.39 8.56
C ALA A 393 10.78 31.96 9.14
N SER A 394 9.69 31.87 8.37
CA SER A 394 8.37 32.32 8.80
C SER A 394 7.63 31.25 9.58
N ILE A 395 7.00 31.63 10.71
CA ILE A 395 6.28 30.72 11.59
C ILE A 395 4.84 31.18 11.77
N PHE A 396 3.88 30.39 11.32
CA PHE A 396 2.47 30.57 11.67
C PHE A 396 2.22 29.96 13.07
N VAL A 397 2.20 30.83 14.10
CA VAL A 397 2.02 30.43 15.51
C VAL A 397 0.53 30.16 15.72
N ASN A 398 0.13 28.95 15.41
CA ASN A 398 -1.28 28.51 15.36
C ASN A 398 -1.82 27.91 16.67
N TYR A 399 -1.01 27.79 17.73
CA TYR A 399 -1.39 27.16 18.99
C TYR A 399 -1.14 28.08 20.19
N ASP A 400 -2.17 28.33 20.98
CA ASP A 400 -2.13 29.24 22.14
C ASP A 400 -1.85 28.52 23.49
N GLY A 401 -1.58 27.22 23.44
CA GLY A 401 -1.41 26.36 24.62
C GLY A 401 -2.66 25.54 24.93
N VAL A 402 -3.82 25.87 24.37
CA VAL A 402 -5.10 25.18 24.56
C VAL A 402 -5.77 24.88 23.21
N ASN A 403 -5.93 25.89 22.35
CA ASN A 403 -6.65 25.84 21.10
C ASN A 403 -5.72 26.12 19.91
N LYS A 404 -6.15 25.66 18.72
CA LYS A 404 -5.53 26.02 17.45
C LYS A 404 -6.37 27.06 16.73
N HIS A 405 -5.68 28.02 16.13
CA HIS A 405 -6.28 29.14 15.41
C HIS A 405 -5.73 29.19 13.99
N ARG A 406 -6.56 29.68 13.06
CA ARG A 406 -6.17 29.81 11.65
C ARG A 406 -5.77 31.25 11.35
N SER A 407 -4.73 31.44 10.54
CA SER A 407 -4.36 32.71 9.95
C SER A 407 -4.76 32.77 8.48
N THR A 408 -4.99 34.01 7.98
CA THR A 408 -5.29 34.23 6.56
C THR A 408 -4.29 35.25 6.00
N VAL A 409 -3.71 34.94 4.85
CA VAL A 409 -2.86 35.80 4.06
C VAL A 409 -3.55 36.04 2.72
N GLY A 410 -3.74 37.29 2.33
CA GLY A 410 -4.39 37.67 1.09
C GLY A 410 -3.54 37.40 -0.16
N ASN A 411 -3.97 38.01 -1.27
CA ASN A 411 -3.31 37.87 -2.56
C ASN A 411 -2.19 38.91 -2.73
N ASN A 412 -1.16 38.55 -3.52
CA ASN A 412 -0.03 39.43 -3.86
C ASN A 412 0.73 39.99 -2.66
N VAL A 413 0.69 39.32 -1.54
CA VAL A 413 1.36 39.66 -0.28
C VAL A 413 2.85 39.36 -0.38
N ARG A 414 3.70 40.21 0.21
CA ARG A 414 5.17 40.03 0.28
C ARG A 414 5.62 40.15 1.73
N MET A 415 5.82 39.03 2.37
CA MET A 415 6.26 38.99 3.76
C MET A 415 7.78 38.90 3.84
N GLY A 416 8.35 39.67 4.77
CA GLY A 416 9.78 39.64 5.08
C GLY A 416 10.21 38.32 5.71
N SER A 417 11.53 38.11 5.81
CA SER A 417 12.10 36.92 6.48
C SER A 417 11.97 37.03 8.00
N ASP A 418 12.00 35.86 8.70
CA ASP A 418 11.96 35.77 10.16
C ASP A 418 10.69 36.40 10.77
N ASN A 419 9.55 36.18 10.13
CA ASN A 419 8.27 36.71 10.60
C ASN A 419 7.50 35.66 11.40
N MET A 420 6.83 36.09 12.47
CA MET A 420 5.92 35.29 13.28
C MET A 420 4.50 35.82 13.16
N TYR A 421 3.57 34.99 12.72
CA TYR A 421 2.14 35.29 12.59
C TYR A 421 1.40 34.67 13.76
N VAL A 422 1.07 35.47 14.79
CA VAL A 422 0.38 34.97 15.99
C VAL A 422 -1.11 34.88 15.70
N ALA A 423 -1.54 33.67 15.42
CA ALA A 423 -2.93 33.41 15.04
C ALA A 423 -3.92 33.66 16.20
N PRO A 424 -5.18 34.11 15.90
CA PRO A 424 -5.68 34.40 14.57
C PRO A 424 -5.25 35.82 14.07
N VAL A 425 -4.73 35.89 12.84
CA VAL A 425 -4.45 37.20 12.17
C VAL A 425 -4.81 37.10 10.69
N THR A 426 -5.24 38.23 10.14
CA THR A 426 -5.52 38.43 8.71
C THR A 426 -4.54 39.41 8.11
N ILE A 427 -3.85 39.01 7.04
CA ILE A 427 -2.98 39.87 6.25
C ILE A 427 -3.71 40.22 4.97
N GLY A 428 -4.01 41.52 4.77
CA GLY A 428 -4.76 41.97 3.63
C GLY A 428 -3.97 41.92 2.31
N ASP A 429 -4.70 41.97 1.19
CA ASP A 429 -4.13 41.88 -0.16
C ASP A 429 -3.03 42.94 -0.38
N GLY A 430 -1.96 42.56 -1.04
CA GLY A 430 -0.85 43.45 -1.37
C GLY A 430 -0.08 43.99 -0.16
N ALA A 431 -0.31 43.48 1.05
CA ALA A 431 0.43 43.89 2.23
C ALA A 431 1.88 43.40 2.22
N TYR A 432 2.72 44.11 2.94
CA TYR A 432 4.15 43.81 3.13
C TYR A 432 4.48 43.69 4.62
N SER A 433 5.57 43.02 4.94
CA SER A 433 6.18 43.10 6.27
C SER A 433 7.69 43.30 6.18
N GLY A 434 8.26 43.96 7.18
CA GLY A 434 9.70 43.98 7.40
C GLY A 434 10.22 42.62 7.92
N ALA A 435 11.54 42.40 7.78
CA ALA A 435 12.17 41.25 8.40
C ALA A 435 12.12 41.32 9.94
N GLY A 436 11.99 40.15 10.60
CA GLY A 436 11.93 40.06 12.08
C GLY A 436 10.63 40.60 12.69
N THR A 437 9.56 40.72 11.90
CA THR A 437 8.28 41.23 12.40
C THR A 437 7.45 40.17 13.09
N VAL A 438 7.01 40.43 14.32
CA VAL A 438 6.02 39.62 15.04
C VAL A 438 4.64 40.27 14.89
N ILE A 439 3.79 39.67 14.07
CA ILE A 439 2.46 40.14 13.71
C ILE A 439 1.43 39.58 14.68
N ARG A 440 0.78 40.42 15.48
CA ARG A 440 -0.23 40.05 16.49
C ARG A 440 -1.60 40.70 16.24
N GLN A 441 -1.71 41.51 15.21
CA GLN A 441 -2.93 42.19 14.81
C GLN A 441 -3.07 42.12 13.29
N ASP A 442 -4.28 42.23 12.81
CA ASP A 442 -4.56 42.26 11.37
C ASP A 442 -3.77 43.36 10.67
N VAL A 443 -3.26 43.00 9.47
CA VAL A 443 -2.53 43.96 8.62
C VAL A 443 -3.46 44.39 7.48
N PRO A 444 -3.82 45.67 7.38
CA PRO A 444 -4.67 46.17 6.30
C PRO A 444 -4.09 45.91 4.93
N ALA A 445 -4.94 45.86 3.90
CA ALA A 445 -4.52 45.73 2.52
C ALA A 445 -3.55 46.87 2.12
N GLY A 446 -2.45 46.52 1.44
CA GLY A 446 -1.41 47.42 1.01
C GLY A 446 -0.56 48.07 2.12
N ALA A 447 -0.75 47.67 3.39
CA ALA A 447 0.03 48.19 4.51
C ALA A 447 1.41 47.53 4.61
N LEU A 448 2.36 48.20 5.23
CA LEU A 448 3.64 47.65 5.67
C LEU A 448 3.61 47.40 7.18
N ALA A 449 3.68 46.13 7.59
CA ALA A 449 3.80 45.75 8.98
C ALA A 449 5.28 45.70 9.38
N ILE A 450 5.65 46.43 10.43
CA ILE A 450 7.02 46.46 11.00
C ILE A 450 6.96 46.53 12.52
N ASN A 451 7.97 45.98 13.18
CA ASN A 451 8.24 46.28 14.58
C ASN A 451 9.35 47.32 14.65
N GLU A 452 9.01 48.55 15.07
CA GLU A 452 10.00 49.63 15.21
C GLU A 452 10.87 49.41 16.46
N ALA A 453 12.01 48.80 16.30
CA ALA A 453 13.09 48.83 17.27
C ALA A 453 14.38 49.10 16.47
N PRO A 454 14.87 50.35 16.42
CA PRO A 454 16.08 50.64 15.67
C PRO A 454 17.27 49.83 16.24
N GLN A 455 18.11 49.35 15.34
CA GLN A 455 19.34 48.66 15.72
C GLN A 455 20.19 49.62 16.58
N ARG A 456 20.68 49.07 17.69
CA ARG A 456 21.62 49.81 18.56
C ARG A 456 22.92 49.01 18.62
N ASN A 457 24.01 49.64 18.17
CA ASN A 457 25.34 49.08 18.33
C ASN A 457 25.92 49.59 19.66
N ILE A 458 26.44 48.68 20.47
CA ILE A 458 27.16 49.00 21.69
C ILE A 458 28.63 48.81 21.37
N GLU A 459 29.30 49.90 21.05
CA GLU A 459 30.72 49.91 20.70
C GLU A 459 31.57 49.46 21.89
N GLY A 460 32.65 48.72 21.63
CA GLY A 460 33.52 48.22 22.63
C GLY A 460 32.93 47.14 23.55
N TRP A 461 31.71 46.61 23.26
CA TRP A 461 31.06 45.62 24.13
C TRP A 461 31.89 44.35 24.31
N VAL A 462 32.50 43.86 23.22
CA VAL A 462 33.31 42.60 23.28
C VAL A 462 34.59 42.82 24.06
N THR A 463 35.32 43.88 23.81
CA THR A 463 36.56 44.21 24.52
C THR A 463 36.34 44.44 26.00
N LYS A 464 35.21 45.06 26.37
CA LYS A 464 34.83 45.28 27.75
C LYS A 464 34.34 44.06 28.51
N ASN A 465 33.49 43.26 27.86
CA ASN A 465 32.75 42.19 28.53
C ASN A 465 33.28 40.78 28.21
N ARG A 466 34.23 40.66 27.31
CA ARG A 466 34.85 39.39 26.85
C ARG A 466 36.36 39.52 26.72
N ALA A 467 36.97 40.35 27.58
CA ALA A 467 38.42 40.57 27.61
C ALA A 467 39.17 39.22 27.70
N GLY A 468 40.31 39.12 27.02
CA GLY A 468 41.13 37.91 26.97
C GLY A 468 40.64 36.81 26.03
N THR A 469 39.59 37.03 25.25
CA THR A 469 39.15 36.13 24.14
C THR A 469 39.77 36.55 22.80
N GLU A 470 39.85 35.57 21.88
CA GLU A 470 40.29 35.86 20.50
C GLU A 470 39.41 36.91 19.82
N ALA A 471 38.09 36.93 20.11
CA ALA A 471 37.18 37.95 19.58
C ALA A 471 37.51 39.37 20.12
N ALA A 472 37.94 39.50 21.40
CA ALA A 472 38.39 40.80 21.93
C ALA A 472 39.69 41.27 21.27
N ALA A 473 40.66 40.36 21.12
CA ALA A 473 41.92 40.66 20.43
C ALA A 473 41.68 41.07 18.95
N ALA A 474 40.79 40.42 18.25
CA ALA A 474 40.41 40.74 16.88
C ALA A 474 39.75 42.16 16.78
N ALA A 475 38.85 42.48 17.74
CA ALA A 475 38.21 43.79 17.82
C ALA A 475 39.19 44.92 18.10
N GLU A 476 40.14 44.68 19.00
CA GLU A 476 41.23 45.63 19.33
C GLU A 476 42.16 45.88 18.14
N ALA A 477 42.53 44.80 17.40
CA ALA A 477 43.36 44.92 16.21
C ALA A 477 42.65 45.76 15.12
N ALA A 478 41.37 45.45 14.84
CA ALA A 478 40.57 46.20 13.83
C ALA A 478 40.47 47.70 14.18
N THR A 479 40.19 48.03 15.44
CA THR A 479 40.08 49.44 15.90
C THR A 479 41.41 50.18 15.82
N SER A 480 42.52 49.46 15.97
CA SER A 480 43.87 50.04 15.87
C SER A 480 44.31 50.35 14.42
N GLU A 481 43.74 49.62 13.43
CA GLU A 481 43.99 49.88 12.01
C GLU A 481 43.17 51.04 11.46
N GLU A 482 41.95 51.28 11.96
CA GLU A 482 41.11 52.43 11.59
C GLU A 482 41.65 53.79 12.10
N ASN A 483 42.51 53.76 13.12
CA ASN A 483 43.13 54.96 13.71
C ASN A 483 44.51 55.28 13.14
N LYS A 484 44.98 54.58 12.13
CA LYS A 484 46.19 54.84 11.36
C LYS A 484 45.86 55.46 10.01
#